data_4508e6e17b3f0fee0afa331d4520442e
#
_entry.id   4508e6e17b3f0fee0afa331d4520442e
#
_cell.length_a   1.000
_cell.length_b   1.000
_cell.length_c   1.000
_cell.angle_alpha   90.00
_cell.angle_beta   90.00
_cell.angle_gamma   90.00
#
_symmetry.space_group_name_H-M   'P 1'
#
loop_
_entity.id
_entity.type
_entity.pdbx_description
1 polymer ?
#
loop_
_entity_poly.entity_id
_entity_poly.type
_entity_poly.pdbx_seq_one_letter_code
_entity_poly.pdbx_strand_id
1 'polypeptide(L)'
;MRKICVVTGTRAEYGLLSRLMRLIDESEDCQLQVVATNMHLLPEYGNTYQEIEKDGFRIDAKVLMRKTTDDAYGVIASMAEEMNGMNEALRELCPDMVVILGDRYEMLVVATVAMLQRIPIAHLHGGEISEGAMDDSIRHSITKMSSLHF
;
A
#
# COMPACT_ATOMS: atom_id res chain seq x y z
N MET A 1 11.56 16.96 -9.49
CA MET A 1 10.32 16.15 -9.58
C MET A 1 10.24 15.21 -8.37
N ARG A 2 9.16 15.30 -7.63
CA ARG A 2 8.96 14.46 -6.45
C ARG A 2 8.39 13.10 -6.85
N LYS A 3 8.93 12.05 -6.27
CA LYS A 3 8.48 10.69 -6.49
C LYS A 3 7.43 10.34 -5.43
N ILE A 4 6.21 10.12 -5.86
CA ILE A 4 5.10 9.75 -4.98
C ILE A 4 4.74 8.30 -5.25
N CYS A 5 4.97 7.45 -4.25
CA CYS A 5 4.71 6.02 -4.35
C CYS A 5 3.35 5.71 -3.72
N VAL A 6 2.43 5.20 -4.52
CA VAL A 6 1.12 4.76 -4.04
C VAL A 6 1.14 3.25 -3.90
N VAL A 7 0.80 2.75 -2.71
CA VAL A 7 0.74 1.32 -2.45
C VAL A 7 -0.72 0.90 -2.35
N THR A 8 -1.11 -0.12 -3.11
CA THR A 8 -2.47 -0.64 -3.13
C THR A 8 -2.46 -2.16 -2.94
N GLY A 9 -3.33 -2.65 -2.05
CA GLY A 9 -3.41 -4.07 -1.70
C GLY A 9 -4.70 -4.75 -2.12
N THR A 10 -5.74 -3.99 -2.43
CA THR A 10 -7.03 -4.55 -2.83
C THR A 10 -7.67 -3.73 -3.93
N ARG A 11 -8.58 -4.37 -4.67
CA ARG A 11 -9.36 -3.69 -5.71
C ARG A 11 -10.15 -2.51 -5.15
N ALA A 12 -10.73 -2.67 -3.96
CA ALA A 12 -11.51 -1.61 -3.33
C ALA A 12 -10.65 -0.39 -3.02
N GLU A 13 -9.45 -0.59 -2.51
CA GLU A 13 -8.50 0.49 -2.27
C GLU A 13 -8.10 1.18 -3.56
N TYR A 14 -7.78 0.40 -4.59
CA TYR A 14 -7.44 0.94 -5.89
C TYR A 14 -8.57 1.79 -6.47
N GLY A 15 -9.81 1.35 -6.33
CA GLY A 15 -10.96 2.13 -6.79
C GLY A 15 -11.02 3.52 -6.18
N LEU A 16 -10.65 3.64 -4.91
CA LEU A 16 -10.59 4.93 -4.22
C LEU A 16 -9.33 5.72 -4.57
N LEU A 17 -8.22 5.05 -4.81
CA LEU A 17 -6.92 5.68 -5.07
C LEU A 17 -6.73 6.09 -6.53
N SER A 18 -7.44 5.47 -7.46
CA SER A 18 -7.17 5.62 -8.90
C SER A 18 -7.24 7.07 -9.37
N ARG A 19 -8.18 7.85 -8.84
CA ARG A 19 -8.30 9.27 -9.19
C ARG A 19 -7.10 10.07 -8.72
N LEU A 20 -6.66 9.83 -7.49
CA LEU A 20 -5.46 10.47 -6.95
C LEU A 20 -4.23 10.08 -7.76
N MET A 21 -4.13 8.78 -8.10
CA MET A 21 -3.03 8.29 -8.94
C MET A 21 -3.00 9.01 -10.29
N ARG A 22 -4.16 9.23 -10.88
CA ARG A 22 -4.27 9.94 -12.15
C ARG A 22 -3.80 11.39 -12.04
N LEU A 23 -4.20 12.06 -10.96
CA LEU A 23 -3.77 13.44 -10.71
C LEU A 23 -2.26 13.54 -10.50
N ILE A 24 -1.68 12.60 -9.78
CA ILE A 24 -0.22 12.57 -9.59
C ILE A 24 0.49 12.31 -10.93
N ASP A 25 -0.01 11.35 -11.70
CA ASP A 25 0.59 10.96 -12.97
C ASP A 25 0.57 12.09 -13.99
N GLU A 26 -0.48 12.92 -13.97
CA GLU A 26 -0.64 14.06 -14.87
C GLU A 26 0.10 15.32 -14.39
N SER A 27 0.58 15.33 -13.14
CA SER A 27 1.29 16.49 -12.61
C SER A 27 2.71 16.60 -13.16
N GLU A 28 3.10 17.79 -13.57
CA GLU A 28 4.46 18.06 -14.04
C GLU A 28 5.49 18.05 -12.90
N ASP A 29 5.02 18.22 -11.66
CA ASP A 29 5.90 18.31 -10.49
C ASP A 29 6.11 16.98 -9.79
N CYS A 30 5.37 15.95 -10.17
CA CYS A 30 5.39 14.64 -9.50
C CYS A 30 5.63 13.52 -10.50
N GLN A 31 6.28 12.47 -10.00
CA GLN A 31 6.41 11.20 -10.70
C GLN A 31 5.66 10.15 -9.90
N LEU A 32 4.67 9.51 -10.53
CA LEU A 32 3.92 8.43 -9.89
C LEU A 32 4.73 7.14 -9.89
N GLN A 33 4.78 6.50 -8.73
CA GLN A 33 5.25 5.13 -8.59
C GLN A 33 4.10 4.31 -8.01
N VAL A 34 3.92 3.09 -8.48
CA VAL A 34 2.83 2.21 -8.05
C VAL A 34 3.39 0.89 -7.57
N VAL A 35 3.02 0.52 -6.36
CA VAL A 35 3.35 -0.80 -5.79
C VAL A 35 2.04 -1.54 -5.54
N ALA A 36 1.91 -2.72 -6.14
CA ALA A 36 0.75 -3.60 -5.92
C ALA A 36 1.16 -4.74 -4.99
N THR A 37 0.29 -5.05 -4.05
CA THR A 37 0.53 -6.13 -3.10
C THR A 37 -0.77 -6.88 -2.77
N ASN A 38 -0.67 -7.90 -1.94
CA ASN A 38 -1.78 -8.69 -1.40
C ASN A 38 -2.74 -9.22 -2.47
N MET A 39 -4.02 -8.88 -2.37
CA MET A 39 -5.08 -9.44 -3.21
C MET A 39 -4.89 -9.16 -4.69
N HIS A 40 -4.25 -8.04 -5.04
CA HIS A 40 -3.98 -7.73 -6.45
C HIS A 40 -3.16 -8.80 -7.16
N LEU A 41 -2.34 -9.55 -6.43
CA LEU A 41 -1.40 -10.51 -6.99
C LEU A 41 -1.86 -11.95 -6.85
N LEU A 42 -3.04 -12.17 -6.25
CA LEU A 42 -3.55 -13.51 -5.97
C LEU A 42 -4.59 -13.94 -7.02
N PRO A 43 -4.38 -15.10 -7.70
CA PRO A 43 -5.33 -15.58 -8.71
C PRO A 43 -6.74 -15.81 -8.17
N GLU A 44 -6.89 -16.19 -6.90
CA GLU A 44 -8.18 -16.42 -6.26
C GLU A 44 -9.03 -15.15 -6.16
N TYR A 45 -8.42 -13.97 -6.26
CA TYR A 45 -9.11 -12.68 -6.31
C TYR A 45 -9.10 -12.08 -7.72
N GLY A 46 -8.76 -12.88 -8.75
CA GLY A 46 -8.84 -12.49 -10.15
C GLY A 46 -7.66 -11.69 -10.69
N ASN A 47 -6.50 -11.71 -10.02
CA ASN A 47 -5.31 -10.98 -10.48
C ASN A 47 -5.61 -9.52 -10.81
N THR A 48 -6.21 -8.81 -9.87
CA THR A 48 -6.73 -7.45 -10.09
C THR A 48 -5.66 -6.42 -10.42
N TYR A 49 -4.36 -6.75 -10.29
CA TYR A 49 -3.29 -5.88 -10.77
C TYR A 49 -3.44 -5.56 -12.27
N GLN A 50 -4.08 -6.46 -13.02
CA GLN A 50 -4.32 -6.27 -14.46
C GLN A 50 -5.27 -5.09 -14.70
N GLU A 51 -6.18 -4.80 -13.77
CA GLU A 51 -7.06 -3.62 -13.89
C GLU A 51 -6.25 -2.32 -13.78
N ILE A 52 -5.23 -2.32 -12.92
CA ILE A 52 -4.33 -1.16 -12.78
C ILE A 52 -3.58 -0.92 -14.08
N GLU A 53 -3.04 -1.98 -14.67
CA GLU A 53 -2.32 -1.90 -15.94
C GLU A 53 -3.24 -1.50 -17.08
N LYS A 54 -4.47 -2.02 -17.09
CA LYS A 54 -5.46 -1.73 -18.11
C LYS A 54 -5.88 -0.25 -18.10
N ASP A 55 -5.86 0.37 -16.94
CA ASP A 55 -6.15 1.80 -16.78
C ASP A 55 -4.99 2.69 -17.21
N GLY A 56 -3.89 2.09 -17.66
CA GLY A 56 -2.74 2.82 -18.19
C GLY A 56 -1.64 3.12 -17.18
N PHE A 57 -1.76 2.61 -15.95
CA PHE A 57 -0.71 2.80 -14.94
C PHE A 57 0.35 1.72 -15.06
N ARG A 58 1.61 2.12 -14.91
CA ARG A 58 2.72 1.20 -14.78
C ARG A 58 2.83 0.76 -13.32
N ILE A 59 2.94 -0.54 -13.10
CA ILE A 59 3.22 -1.08 -11.77
C ILE A 59 4.74 -1.22 -11.63
N ASP A 60 5.32 -0.46 -10.72
CA ASP A 60 6.78 -0.41 -10.55
C ASP A 60 7.31 -1.55 -9.71
N ALA A 61 6.49 -2.08 -8.81
CA ALA A 61 6.87 -3.25 -8.03
C ALA A 61 5.63 -4.05 -7.63
N LYS A 62 5.78 -5.37 -7.59
CA LYS A 62 4.78 -6.31 -7.11
C LYS A 62 5.34 -7.00 -5.88
N VAL A 63 4.70 -6.81 -4.74
CA VAL A 63 5.17 -7.35 -3.46
C VAL A 63 4.23 -8.44 -3.01
N LEU A 64 4.72 -9.67 -3.00
CA LEU A 64 3.93 -10.83 -2.63
C LEU A 64 3.71 -10.89 -1.11
N MET A 65 2.51 -11.33 -0.72
CA MET A 65 2.20 -11.68 0.67
C MET A 65 1.23 -12.87 0.66
N ARG A 66 1.79 -14.06 0.63
CA ARG A 66 1.03 -15.30 0.49
C ARG A 66 0.72 -15.89 1.85
N LYS A 67 -0.56 -16.18 2.08
CA LYS A 67 -1.00 -16.89 3.28
C LYS A 67 -1.05 -18.39 3.00
N THR A 68 -0.49 -19.17 3.90
CA THR A 68 -0.62 -20.63 3.86
C THR A 68 -1.84 -21.10 4.65
N THR A 69 -2.25 -20.34 5.67
CA THR A 69 -3.43 -20.61 6.50
C THR A 69 -4.18 -19.31 6.77
N ASP A 70 -5.47 -19.41 7.13
CA ASP A 70 -6.34 -18.24 7.38
C ASP A 70 -6.38 -17.83 8.85
N ASP A 71 -5.42 -18.26 9.63
CA ASP A 71 -5.30 -17.90 11.04
C ASP A 71 -4.20 -16.84 11.25
N ALA A 72 -3.98 -16.48 12.51
CA ALA A 72 -2.96 -15.49 12.86
C ALA A 72 -1.57 -15.92 12.39
N TYR A 73 -1.28 -17.21 12.47
CA TYR A 73 0.01 -17.73 12.00
C TYR A 73 0.24 -17.43 10.51
N GLY A 74 -0.77 -17.70 9.68
CA GLY A 74 -0.69 -17.45 8.24
C GLY A 74 -0.63 -15.97 7.90
N VAL A 75 -1.40 -15.14 8.61
CA VAL A 75 -1.37 -13.68 8.44
C VAL A 75 0.01 -13.13 8.76
N ILE A 76 0.59 -13.54 9.90
CA ILE A 76 1.91 -13.07 10.31
C ILE A 76 2.98 -13.50 9.30
N ALA A 77 2.92 -14.73 8.81
CA ALA A 77 3.85 -15.22 7.80
C ALA A 77 3.74 -14.41 6.50
N SER A 78 2.52 -14.05 6.09
CA SER A 78 2.31 -13.22 4.90
C SER A 78 2.85 -11.80 5.09
N MET A 79 2.73 -11.26 6.29
CA MET A 79 3.28 -9.94 6.62
C MET A 79 4.81 -9.95 6.59
N ALA A 80 5.43 -11.05 7.03
CA ALA A 80 6.89 -11.20 6.97
C ALA A 80 7.38 -11.23 5.51
N GLU A 81 6.68 -11.93 4.64
CA GLU A 81 7.00 -11.94 3.21
C GLU A 81 6.85 -10.53 2.62
N GLU A 82 5.76 -9.86 2.94
CA GLU A 82 5.53 -8.49 2.49
C GLU A 82 6.61 -7.54 2.99
N MET A 83 7.00 -7.67 4.26
CA MET A 83 8.02 -6.78 4.84
C MET A 83 9.34 -6.89 4.09
N ASN A 84 9.78 -8.10 3.76
CA ASN A 84 10.99 -8.31 2.97
C ASN A 84 10.86 -7.70 1.57
N GLY A 85 9.77 -7.97 0.88
CA GLY A 85 9.54 -7.44 -0.46
C GLY A 85 9.38 -5.93 -0.50
N MET A 86 8.66 -5.38 0.47
CA MET A 86 8.44 -3.94 0.55
C MET A 86 9.75 -3.19 0.87
N ASN A 87 10.57 -3.78 1.72
CA ASN A 87 11.89 -3.22 2.04
C ASN A 87 12.75 -3.06 0.78
N GLU A 88 12.79 -4.09 -0.07
CA GLU A 88 13.52 -4.03 -1.33
C GLU A 88 12.88 -3.04 -2.31
N ALA A 89 11.55 -3.08 -2.45
CA ALA A 89 10.83 -2.23 -3.38
C ALA A 89 11.04 -0.74 -3.07
N LEU A 90 10.84 -0.33 -1.83
CA LEU A 90 10.99 1.07 -1.43
C LEU A 90 12.45 1.52 -1.50
N ARG A 91 13.37 0.62 -1.22
CA ARG A 91 14.80 0.92 -1.37
C ARG A 91 15.16 1.22 -2.83
N GLU A 92 14.67 0.41 -3.75
CA GLU A 92 14.95 0.59 -5.19
C GLU A 92 14.25 1.81 -5.76
N LEU A 93 13.00 2.04 -5.37
CA LEU A 93 12.21 3.14 -5.91
C LEU A 93 12.60 4.49 -5.33
N CYS A 94 13.15 4.52 -4.12
CA CYS A 94 13.57 5.75 -3.43
C CYS A 94 12.51 6.86 -3.47
N PRO A 95 11.26 6.59 -3.05
CA PRO A 95 10.22 7.62 -3.14
C PRO A 95 10.46 8.74 -2.15
N ASP A 96 9.97 9.92 -2.49
CA ASP A 96 9.97 11.07 -1.58
C ASP A 96 8.79 11.02 -0.62
N MET A 97 7.75 10.27 -0.96
CA MET A 97 6.57 10.07 -0.13
C MET A 97 5.88 8.78 -0.52
N VAL A 98 5.34 8.08 0.47
CA VAL A 98 4.50 6.89 0.27
C VAL A 98 3.06 7.25 0.66
N VAL A 99 2.11 6.91 -0.21
CA VAL A 99 0.68 7.11 0.04
C VAL A 99 0.04 5.76 0.32
N ILE A 100 -0.66 5.66 1.43
CA ILE A 100 -1.39 4.45 1.82
C ILE A 100 -2.81 4.81 2.23
N LEU A 101 -3.72 3.86 2.07
CA LEU A 101 -5.13 4.02 2.38
C LEU A 101 -5.57 2.93 3.36
N GLY A 102 -6.31 3.33 4.39
CA GLY A 102 -7.03 2.40 5.24
C GLY A 102 -6.25 1.88 6.44
N ASP A 103 -6.73 0.75 6.94
CA ASP A 103 -6.31 0.20 8.23
C ASP A 103 -6.04 -1.31 8.20
N ARG A 104 -5.80 -1.87 7.02
CA ARG A 104 -5.49 -3.29 6.91
C ARG A 104 -4.05 -3.57 7.34
N TYR A 105 -3.80 -4.83 7.73
CA TYR A 105 -2.46 -5.22 8.21
C TYR A 105 -1.36 -5.07 7.16
N GLU A 106 -1.68 -5.20 5.87
CA GLU A 106 -0.68 -4.95 4.83
C GLU A 106 -0.20 -3.49 4.83
N MET A 107 -1.05 -2.55 5.19
CA MET A 107 -0.66 -1.13 5.28
C MET A 107 0.17 -0.84 6.53
N LEU A 108 -0.03 -1.60 7.60
CA LEU A 108 0.82 -1.52 8.78
C LEU A 108 2.27 -1.89 8.43
N VAL A 109 2.46 -2.91 7.61
CA VAL A 109 3.80 -3.31 7.14
C VAL A 109 4.43 -2.20 6.30
N VAL A 110 3.67 -1.65 5.35
CA VAL A 110 4.17 -0.54 4.50
C VAL A 110 4.59 0.63 5.35
N ALA A 111 3.76 1.04 6.31
CA ALA A 111 4.05 2.16 7.19
C ALA A 111 5.31 1.90 8.03
N THR A 112 5.46 0.69 8.55
CA THR A 112 6.64 0.31 9.34
C THR A 112 7.91 0.43 8.50
N VAL A 113 7.91 -0.13 7.29
CA VAL A 113 9.08 -0.09 6.40
C VAL A 113 9.41 1.36 6.02
N ALA A 114 8.40 2.13 5.61
CA ALA A 114 8.60 3.52 5.21
C ALA A 114 9.14 4.36 6.37
N MET A 115 8.58 4.18 7.56
CA MET A 115 9.04 4.90 8.75
C MET A 115 10.52 4.60 9.05
N LEU A 116 10.91 3.32 9.00
CA LEU A 116 12.28 2.92 9.29
C LEU A 116 13.25 3.38 8.20
N GLN A 117 12.82 3.47 6.95
CA GLN A 117 13.61 4.01 5.86
C GLN A 117 13.53 5.55 5.80
N ARG A 118 12.83 6.18 6.74
CA ARG A 118 12.66 7.64 6.83
C ARG A 118 11.97 8.26 5.63
N ILE A 119 11.02 7.54 5.07
CA ILE A 119 10.19 8.03 3.96
C ILE A 119 8.90 8.59 4.56
N PRO A 120 8.55 9.85 4.29
CA PRO A 120 7.28 10.42 4.76
C PRO A 120 6.09 9.64 4.23
N ILE A 121 5.06 9.51 5.08
CA ILE A 121 3.86 8.75 4.79
C ILE A 121 2.66 9.68 4.76
N ALA A 122 1.87 9.63 3.68
CA ALA A 122 0.56 10.25 3.62
C ALA A 122 -0.48 9.14 3.81
N HIS A 123 -1.20 9.21 4.92
CA HIS A 123 -2.20 8.21 5.29
C HIS A 123 -3.60 8.74 4.98
N LEU A 124 -4.28 8.04 4.06
CA LEU A 124 -5.65 8.35 3.70
C LEU A 124 -6.59 7.41 4.43
N HIS A 125 -7.65 7.96 5.02
CA HIS A 125 -8.69 7.18 5.66
C HIS A 125 -9.74 6.76 4.64
N GLY A 126 -10.20 5.51 4.72
CA GLY A 126 -11.29 5.04 3.89
C GLY A 126 -12.65 5.61 4.26
N GLY A 127 -12.71 6.50 5.24
CA GLY A 127 -13.95 7.16 5.65
C GLY A 127 -14.93 6.28 6.43
N GLU A 128 -14.59 5.04 6.70
CA GLU A 128 -15.45 4.11 7.42
C GLU A 128 -14.91 3.83 8.81
N ILE A 129 -15.84 3.70 9.75
CA ILE A 129 -15.51 3.28 11.10
C ILE A 129 -15.27 1.77 11.06
N SER A 130 -14.09 1.35 11.44
CA SER A 130 -13.76 -0.05 11.57
C SER A 130 -14.47 -0.64 12.77
N GLU A 131 -15.11 -1.79 12.60
CA GLU A 131 -15.81 -2.48 13.68
C GLU A 131 -14.91 -3.34 14.55
N GLY A 132 -13.65 -3.54 14.17
CA GLY A 132 -12.72 -4.40 14.88
C GLY A 132 -11.72 -3.63 15.74
N ALA A 133 -11.47 -4.08 16.97
CA ALA A 133 -10.45 -3.50 17.84
C ALA A 133 -9.04 -3.59 17.21
N MET A 134 -8.79 -4.66 16.43
CA MET A 134 -7.52 -4.85 15.72
C MET A 134 -7.35 -3.78 14.65
N ASP A 135 -8.40 -3.50 13.87
CA ASP A 135 -8.34 -2.50 12.80
C ASP A 135 -8.14 -1.10 13.36
N ASP A 136 -8.77 -0.78 14.50
CA ASP A 136 -8.56 0.49 15.17
C ASP A 136 -7.11 0.63 15.64
N SER A 137 -6.54 -0.42 16.20
CA SER A 137 -5.15 -0.42 16.65
C SER A 137 -4.19 -0.22 15.48
N ILE A 138 -4.43 -0.89 14.35
CA ILE A 138 -3.62 -0.73 13.15
C ILE A 138 -3.74 0.69 12.63
N ARG A 139 -4.95 1.23 12.50
CA ARG A 139 -5.19 2.57 12.00
C ARG A 139 -4.47 3.62 12.85
N HIS A 140 -4.60 3.53 14.18
CA HIS A 140 -3.93 4.48 15.07
C HIS A 140 -2.41 4.36 14.99
N SER A 141 -1.89 3.15 14.84
CA SER A 141 -0.45 2.92 14.69
C SER A 141 0.07 3.58 13.40
N ILE A 142 -0.64 3.38 12.28
CA ILE A 142 -0.28 3.98 11.00
C ILE A 142 -0.36 5.50 11.10
N THR A 143 -1.41 6.04 11.71
CA THR A 143 -1.58 7.48 11.89
C THR A 143 -0.41 8.07 12.64
N LYS A 144 0.06 7.42 13.70
CA LYS A 144 1.21 7.91 14.47
C LYS A 144 2.52 7.85 13.71
N MET A 145 2.67 6.89 12.80
CA MET A 145 3.86 6.77 11.96
C MET A 145 3.83 7.74 10.77
N SER A 146 2.68 8.30 10.45
CA SER A 146 2.48 9.09 9.24
C SER A 146 2.81 10.56 9.45
N SER A 147 3.31 11.20 8.39
CA SER A 147 3.62 12.63 8.37
C SER A 147 2.42 13.49 8.01
N LEU A 148 1.52 12.95 7.18
CA LEU A 148 0.28 13.62 6.73
C LEU A 148 -0.90 12.69 6.95
N HIS A 149 -2.02 13.27 7.37
CA HIS A 149 -3.27 12.53 7.62
C HIS A 149 -4.42 13.21 6.88
N PHE A 150 -5.24 12.39 6.25
CA PHE A 150 -6.42 12.87 5.52
C PHE A 150 -7.67 12.08 5.87
#